data_e77da7de3874c55ebeabbf250c519112
#
_entry.id   e77da7de3874c55ebeabbf250c519112
#
_cell.length_a   1.000
_cell.length_b   1.000
_cell.length_c   1.000
_cell.angle_alpha   90.00
_cell.angle_beta   90.00
_cell.angle_gamma   90.00
#
_symmetry.space_group_name_H-M   'P 1'
#
loop_
_entity.id
_entity.type
_entity.pdbx_description
1 polymer ?
#
loop_
_entity_poly.entity_id
_entity_poly.type
_entity_poly.pdbx_seq_one_letter_code
_entity_poly.pdbx_strand_id
1 'polypeptide(L)'
;MIQVAICDDESLVAHQLESIIWDTCNSAGIKVDTEVYNSGFALEKGILTGQKFDLIYLDIQMKNGDGISTARNIRKMDENVIIIFVSSYDKYMMELFRLDVFAFIKKPIEQDSFSKTFLEANRKICSKNFFYAFKYRNQEYKIPCKDILYYESRGRQITIEQNRCAMACQGCGAVLFLLKKQWNYFP
;
A
#
# COMPACT_ATOMS: atom_id res chain seq x y z
N MET A 1 -6.38 8.72 -4.81
CA MET A 1 -6.70 7.74 -5.86
C MET A 1 -5.75 6.58 -5.67
N ILE A 2 -6.26 5.38 -5.60
CA ILE A 2 -5.46 4.16 -5.38
C ILE A 2 -5.02 3.65 -6.75
N GLN A 3 -3.74 3.32 -6.89
CA GLN A 3 -3.17 2.73 -8.09
C GLN A 3 -3.13 1.22 -7.94
N VAL A 4 -3.84 0.49 -8.79
CA VAL A 4 -3.98 -0.97 -8.71
C VAL A 4 -3.47 -1.61 -10.00
N ALA A 5 -2.52 -2.54 -9.89
CA ALA A 5 -2.15 -3.41 -10.99
C ALA A 5 -2.87 -4.76 -10.88
N ILE A 6 -3.30 -5.28 -12.01
CA ILE A 6 -3.86 -6.63 -12.16
C ILE A 6 -2.96 -7.37 -13.15
N CYS A 7 -2.33 -8.46 -12.71
CA CYS A 7 -1.43 -9.24 -13.54
C CYS A 7 -1.92 -10.69 -13.64
N ASP A 8 -2.50 -11.02 -14.79
CA ASP A 8 -3.08 -12.33 -15.11
C ASP A 8 -3.02 -12.54 -16.63
N ASP A 9 -2.59 -13.70 -17.11
CA ASP A 9 -2.52 -13.99 -18.54
C ASP A 9 -3.88 -14.41 -19.13
N GLU A 10 -4.86 -14.67 -18.27
CA GLU A 10 -6.24 -14.90 -18.64
C GLU A 10 -7.03 -13.57 -18.64
N SER A 11 -7.22 -12.97 -19.82
CA SER A 11 -7.90 -11.68 -19.95
C SER A 11 -9.31 -11.65 -19.34
N LEU A 12 -10.05 -12.76 -19.38
CA LEU A 12 -11.37 -12.86 -18.76
C LEU A 12 -11.30 -12.71 -17.24
N VAL A 13 -10.30 -13.32 -16.59
CA VAL A 13 -10.10 -13.22 -15.14
C VAL A 13 -9.67 -11.79 -14.78
N ALA A 14 -8.74 -11.21 -15.54
CA ALA A 14 -8.30 -9.84 -15.33
C ALA A 14 -9.48 -8.84 -15.41
N HIS A 15 -10.34 -8.95 -16.42
CA HIS A 15 -11.55 -8.11 -16.55
C HIS A 15 -12.58 -8.36 -15.44
N GLN A 16 -12.74 -9.60 -14.99
CA GLN A 16 -13.60 -9.91 -13.86
C GLN A 16 -13.10 -9.21 -12.58
N LEU A 17 -11.80 -9.30 -12.30
CA LEU A 17 -11.17 -8.62 -11.18
C LEU A 17 -11.36 -7.11 -11.25
N GLU A 18 -11.10 -6.53 -12.40
CA GLU A 18 -11.26 -5.10 -12.65
C GLU A 18 -12.70 -4.65 -12.38
N SER A 19 -13.70 -5.38 -12.89
CA SER A 19 -15.13 -5.09 -12.67
C SER A 19 -15.47 -5.10 -11.17
N ILE A 20 -15.06 -6.15 -10.43
CA ILE A 20 -15.32 -6.25 -9.00
C ILE A 20 -14.67 -5.11 -8.21
N ILE A 21 -13.44 -4.71 -8.60
CA ILE A 21 -12.74 -3.57 -7.98
C ILE A 21 -13.54 -2.29 -8.20
N TRP A 22 -13.97 -2.02 -9.44
CA TRP A 22 -14.73 -0.82 -9.76
C TRP A 22 -16.07 -0.77 -9.02
N ASP A 23 -16.81 -1.88 -8.97
CA ASP A 23 -18.08 -1.97 -8.25
C ASP A 23 -17.90 -1.73 -6.74
N THR A 24 -16.87 -2.35 -6.16
CA THR A 24 -16.53 -2.17 -4.74
C THR A 24 -16.14 -0.72 -4.44
N CYS A 25 -15.30 -0.12 -5.30
CA CYS A 25 -14.86 1.25 -5.15
C CYS A 25 -16.00 2.26 -5.29
N ASN A 26 -16.87 2.07 -6.29
CA ASN A 26 -18.04 2.93 -6.49
C ASN A 26 -18.96 2.89 -5.26
N SER A 27 -19.23 1.69 -4.74
CA SER A 27 -20.08 1.50 -3.55
C SER A 27 -19.49 2.14 -2.29
N ALA A 28 -18.15 2.16 -2.17
CA ALA A 28 -17.42 2.70 -1.00
C ALA A 28 -16.97 4.15 -1.18
N GLY A 29 -17.23 4.81 -2.31
CA GLY A 29 -16.76 6.17 -2.60
C GLY A 29 -15.23 6.28 -2.74
N ILE A 30 -14.56 5.21 -3.13
CA ILE A 30 -13.11 5.13 -3.29
C ILE A 30 -12.74 5.47 -4.74
N LYS A 31 -11.75 6.35 -4.94
CA LYS A 31 -11.21 6.62 -6.26
C LYS A 31 -10.08 5.63 -6.55
N VAL A 32 -10.22 4.86 -7.63
CA VAL A 32 -9.26 3.85 -8.08
C VAL A 32 -8.86 4.12 -9.52
N ASP A 33 -7.66 3.73 -9.86
CA ASP A 33 -7.14 3.62 -11.22
C ASP A 33 -6.53 2.22 -11.37
N THR A 34 -6.89 1.52 -12.45
CA THR A 34 -6.52 0.12 -12.66
C THR A 34 -5.68 -0.02 -13.91
N GLU A 35 -4.64 -0.82 -13.86
CA GLU A 35 -3.82 -1.18 -15.01
C GLU A 35 -3.66 -2.69 -15.11
N VAL A 36 -3.93 -3.25 -16.29
CA VAL A 36 -3.92 -4.71 -16.52
C VAL A 36 -2.64 -5.11 -17.28
N TYR A 37 -1.98 -6.15 -16.77
CA TYR A 37 -0.79 -6.77 -17.34
C TYR A 37 -1.06 -8.23 -17.64
N ASN A 38 -0.59 -8.70 -18.78
CA ASN A 38 -0.73 -10.09 -19.24
C ASN A 38 0.47 -10.98 -18.88
N SER A 39 1.46 -10.44 -18.19
CA SER A 39 2.65 -11.19 -17.76
C SER A 39 3.41 -10.46 -16.66
N GLY A 40 4.10 -11.23 -15.81
CA GLY A 40 4.97 -10.68 -14.77
C GLY A 40 6.07 -9.78 -15.32
N PHE A 41 6.65 -10.15 -16.48
CA PHE A 41 7.67 -9.33 -17.16
C PHE A 41 7.14 -7.94 -17.56
N ALA A 42 5.92 -7.86 -18.07
CA ALA A 42 5.31 -6.57 -18.44
C ALA A 42 5.07 -5.69 -17.21
N LEU A 43 4.60 -6.26 -16.12
CA LEU A 43 4.41 -5.58 -14.84
C LEU A 43 5.75 -5.07 -14.26
N GLU A 44 6.77 -5.92 -14.21
CA GLU A 44 8.11 -5.55 -13.74
C GLU A 44 8.70 -4.40 -14.57
N LYS A 45 8.54 -4.46 -15.90
CA LYS A 45 8.97 -3.40 -16.80
C LYS A 45 8.23 -2.08 -16.53
N GLY A 46 6.91 -2.11 -16.29
CA GLY A 46 6.12 -0.94 -15.92
C GLY A 46 6.67 -0.27 -14.66
N ILE A 47 6.94 -1.07 -13.61
CA ILE A 47 7.50 -0.56 -12.35
C ILE A 47 8.91 0.04 -12.57
N LEU A 48 9.76 -0.63 -13.34
CA LEU A 48 11.11 -0.12 -13.66
C LEU A 48 11.08 1.19 -14.47
N THR A 49 10.04 1.41 -15.28
CA THR A 49 9.86 2.67 -16.03
C THR A 49 9.20 3.78 -15.21
N GLY A 50 8.94 3.55 -13.92
CA GLY A 50 8.48 4.55 -12.97
C GLY A 50 7.01 4.48 -12.59
N GLN A 51 6.26 3.49 -13.07
CA GLN A 51 4.90 3.25 -12.59
C GLN A 51 4.94 2.82 -11.12
N LYS A 52 4.00 3.34 -10.33
CA LYS A 52 3.88 3.03 -8.91
C LYS A 52 2.48 2.54 -8.61
N PHE A 53 2.42 1.43 -7.90
CA PHE A 53 1.16 0.82 -7.48
C PHE A 53 1.07 0.76 -5.96
N ASP A 54 -0.12 0.98 -5.44
CA ASP A 54 -0.43 0.78 -4.02
C ASP A 54 -0.79 -0.69 -3.74
N LEU A 55 -1.40 -1.36 -4.73
CA LEU A 55 -1.89 -2.71 -4.65
C LEU A 55 -1.66 -3.45 -5.98
N ILE A 56 -1.20 -4.69 -5.89
CA ILE A 56 -1.00 -5.59 -7.04
C ILE A 56 -1.77 -6.88 -6.80
N TYR A 57 -2.67 -7.22 -7.72
CA TYR A 57 -3.23 -8.55 -7.85
C TYR A 57 -2.39 -9.34 -8.83
N LEU A 58 -1.94 -10.53 -8.45
CA LEU A 58 -0.95 -11.30 -9.20
C LEU A 58 -1.35 -12.77 -9.26
N ASP A 59 -1.51 -13.30 -10.49
CA ASP A 59 -1.64 -14.75 -10.63
C ASP A 59 -0.29 -15.43 -10.42
N ILE A 60 -0.32 -16.62 -9.84
CA ILE A 60 0.88 -17.44 -9.61
C ILE A 60 1.33 -18.10 -10.90
N GLN A 61 0.40 -18.68 -11.67
CA GLN A 61 0.73 -19.42 -12.88
C GLN A 61 0.29 -18.65 -14.13
N MET A 62 1.26 -18.11 -14.83
CA MET A 62 1.09 -17.46 -16.12
C MET A 62 1.91 -18.18 -17.18
N LYS A 63 1.45 -18.23 -18.44
CA LYS A 63 2.15 -18.85 -19.57
C LYS A 63 3.56 -18.29 -19.78
N ASN A 64 3.72 -17.00 -19.50
CA ASN A 64 4.97 -16.27 -19.69
C ASN A 64 5.48 -15.72 -18.36
N GLY A 65 5.80 -16.62 -17.42
CA GLY A 65 6.37 -16.20 -16.16
C GLY A 65 5.74 -16.89 -14.94
N ASP A 66 6.38 -16.71 -13.81
CA ASP A 66 5.96 -17.23 -12.52
C ASP A 66 5.67 -16.03 -11.60
N GLY A 67 4.43 -15.95 -11.11
CA GLY A 67 4.01 -14.88 -10.23
C GLY A 67 4.82 -14.77 -8.94
N ILE A 68 5.34 -15.90 -8.44
CA ILE A 68 6.18 -15.91 -7.23
C ILE A 68 7.52 -15.20 -7.50
N SER A 69 8.15 -15.50 -8.64
CA SER A 69 9.39 -14.85 -9.06
C SER A 69 9.16 -13.34 -9.30
N THR A 70 8.05 -13.00 -9.96
CA THR A 70 7.61 -11.62 -10.17
C THR A 70 7.44 -10.89 -8.84
N ALA A 71 6.74 -11.48 -7.86
CA ALA A 71 6.58 -10.88 -6.54
C ALA A 71 7.91 -10.65 -5.81
N ARG A 72 8.87 -11.60 -5.93
CA ARG A 72 10.22 -11.43 -5.37
C ARG A 72 10.96 -10.24 -5.98
N ASN A 73 10.84 -10.07 -7.30
CA ASN A 73 11.47 -8.95 -8.00
C ASN A 73 10.81 -7.62 -7.63
N ILE A 74 9.48 -7.59 -7.54
CA ILE A 74 8.73 -6.41 -7.09
C ILE A 74 9.16 -6.02 -5.67
N ARG A 75 9.28 -6.96 -4.74
CA ARG A 75 9.73 -6.69 -3.35
C ARG A 75 11.12 -6.06 -3.28
N LYS A 76 12.03 -6.38 -4.21
CA LYS A 76 13.36 -5.72 -4.30
C LYS A 76 13.25 -4.26 -4.77
N MET A 77 12.23 -3.93 -5.56
CA MET A 77 12.00 -2.58 -6.11
C MET A 77 11.12 -1.74 -5.19
N ASP A 78 10.09 -2.34 -4.59
CA ASP A 78 9.16 -1.70 -3.65
C ASP A 78 8.74 -2.68 -2.54
N GLU A 79 9.27 -2.42 -1.35
CA GLU A 79 8.94 -3.20 -0.15
C GLU A 79 7.53 -2.89 0.39
N ASN A 80 6.94 -1.76 -0.02
CA ASN A 80 5.72 -1.23 0.58
C ASN A 80 4.44 -1.56 -0.20
N VAL A 81 4.53 -1.92 -1.47
CA VAL A 81 3.36 -2.26 -2.28
C VAL A 81 2.62 -3.45 -1.68
N ILE A 82 1.30 -3.40 -1.64
CA ILE A 82 0.50 -4.55 -1.18
C ILE A 82 0.38 -5.55 -2.34
N ILE A 83 0.71 -6.82 -2.08
CA ILE A 83 0.56 -7.89 -3.06
C ILE A 83 -0.50 -8.87 -2.56
N ILE A 84 -1.49 -9.16 -3.43
CA ILE A 84 -2.52 -10.17 -3.24
C ILE A 84 -2.40 -11.16 -4.39
N PHE A 85 -2.20 -12.43 -4.06
CA PHE A 85 -2.24 -13.47 -5.07
C PHE A 85 -3.67 -13.91 -5.38
N VAL A 86 -3.95 -14.16 -6.66
CA VAL A 86 -5.23 -14.68 -7.13
C VAL A 86 -4.95 -15.91 -7.99
N SER A 87 -5.16 -17.11 -7.47
CA SER A 87 -4.79 -18.33 -8.19
C SER A 87 -5.66 -19.53 -7.83
N SER A 88 -5.68 -20.51 -8.72
CA SER A 88 -6.31 -21.83 -8.48
C SER A 88 -5.45 -22.78 -7.65
N TYR A 89 -4.20 -22.45 -7.38
CA TYR A 89 -3.21 -23.36 -6.83
C TYR A 89 -2.87 -23.09 -5.37
N ASP A 90 -3.29 -23.98 -4.48
CA ASP A 90 -3.03 -23.90 -3.03
C ASP A 90 -1.61 -24.35 -2.63
N LYS A 91 -0.88 -25.01 -3.54
CA LYS A 91 0.42 -25.67 -3.24
C LYS A 91 1.54 -24.71 -2.84
N TYR A 92 1.41 -23.43 -3.21
CA TYR A 92 2.46 -22.42 -3.01
C TYR A 92 2.31 -21.61 -1.72
N MET A 93 1.30 -21.89 -0.87
CA MET A 93 1.03 -21.10 0.34
C MET A 93 2.25 -20.95 1.24
N MET A 94 3.09 -22.00 1.39
CA MET A 94 4.29 -21.94 2.22
C MET A 94 5.37 -20.99 1.69
N GLU A 95 5.47 -20.82 0.37
CA GLU A 95 6.40 -19.86 -0.24
C GLU A 95 5.90 -18.44 -0.11
N LEU A 96 4.59 -18.24 -0.14
CA LEU A 96 3.95 -16.93 -0.06
C LEU A 96 4.20 -16.24 1.29
N PHE A 97 4.28 -17.00 2.38
CA PHE A 97 4.61 -16.45 3.71
C PHE A 97 5.96 -15.72 3.76
N ARG A 98 6.91 -16.10 2.88
CA ARG A 98 8.25 -15.49 2.81
C ARG A 98 8.29 -14.20 2.00
N LEU A 99 7.18 -13.86 1.30
CA LEU A 99 7.12 -12.73 0.36
C LEU A 99 6.34 -11.52 0.92
N ASP A 100 6.00 -11.54 2.22
CA ASP A 100 5.14 -10.53 2.85
C ASP A 100 3.87 -10.24 2.02
N VAL A 101 3.18 -11.33 1.66
CA VAL A 101 1.93 -11.28 0.90
C VAL A 101 0.80 -10.87 1.83
N PHE A 102 -0.04 -9.96 1.38
CA PHE A 102 -1.16 -9.47 2.17
C PHE A 102 -2.28 -10.51 2.29
N ALA A 103 -2.63 -11.13 1.17
CA ALA A 103 -3.69 -12.14 1.11
C ALA A 103 -3.51 -13.07 -0.10
N PHE A 104 -4.21 -14.19 -0.06
CA PHE A 104 -4.40 -15.12 -1.16
C PHE A 104 -5.89 -15.28 -1.43
N ILE A 105 -6.29 -15.12 -2.69
CA ILE A 105 -7.66 -15.31 -3.16
C ILE A 105 -7.67 -16.52 -4.09
N LYS A 106 -8.49 -17.50 -3.77
CA LYS A 106 -8.64 -18.70 -4.58
C LYS A 106 -9.60 -18.45 -5.74
N LYS A 107 -9.21 -18.89 -6.95
CA LYS A 107 -10.14 -18.98 -8.08
C LYS A 107 -11.06 -20.22 -7.91
N PRO A 108 -12.39 -20.16 -8.21
CA PRO A 108 -13.10 -19.01 -8.77
C PRO A 108 -13.31 -17.88 -7.75
N ILE A 109 -13.29 -16.63 -8.25
CA ILE A 109 -13.34 -15.44 -7.41
C ILE A 109 -14.77 -15.24 -6.88
N GLU A 110 -14.90 -15.25 -5.56
CA GLU A 110 -16.12 -14.93 -4.86
C GLU A 110 -16.17 -13.42 -4.56
N GLN A 111 -17.18 -12.72 -5.07
CA GLN A 111 -17.26 -11.25 -5.04
C GLN A 111 -17.22 -10.68 -3.62
N ASP A 112 -17.98 -11.27 -2.68
CA ASP A 112 -18.06 -10.76 -1.31
C ASP A 112 -16.72 -10.89 -0.57
N SER A 113 -16.05 -12.04 -0.72
CA SER A 113 -14.76 -12.32 -0.11
C SER A 113 -13.68 -11.40 -0.69
N PHE A 114 -13.69 -11.22 -2.01
CA PHE A 114 -12.79 -10.33 -2.72
C PHE A 114 -12.95 -8.87 -2.25
N SER A 115 -14.20 -8.37 -2.22
CA SER A 115 -14.51 -7.00 -1.80
C SER A 115 -14.07 -6.73 -0.37
N LYS A 116 -14.25 -7.68 0.56
CA LYS A 116 -13.75 -7.56 1.93
C LYS A 116 -12.23 -7.43 1.97
N THR A 117 -11.52 -8.31 1.24
CA THR A 117 -10.05 -8.30 1.16
C THR A 117 -9.53 -7.00 0.56
N PHE A 118 -10.17 -6.50 -0.50
CA PHE A 118 -9.82 -5.21 -1.10
C PHE A 118 -10.00 -4.06 -0.11
N LEU A 119 -11.12 -4.00 0.62
CA LEU A 119 -11.37 -2.94 1.60
C LEU A 119 -10.39 -2.99 2.77
N GLU A 120 -9.92 -4.17 3.17
CA GLU A 120 -8.87 -4.35 4.17
C GLU A 120 -7.52 -3.86 3.65
N ALA A 121 -7.17 -4.19 2.41
CA ALA A 121 -5.97 -3.68 1.74
C ALA A 121 -6.01 -2.15 1.63
N ASN A 122 -7.15 -1.59 1.21
CA ASN A 122 -7.34 -0.13 1.13
C ASN A 122 -7.14 0.55 2.49
N ARG A 123 -7.68 -0.01 3.58
CA ARG A 123 -7.44 0.52 4.94
C ARG A 123 -5.95 0.55 5.28
N LYS A 124 -5.21 -0.51 4.92
CA LYS A 124 -3.75 -0.57 5.13
C LYS A 124 -3.01 0.46 4.28
N ILE A 125 -3.40 0.66 3.01
CA ILE A 125 -2.85 1.70 2.12
C ILE A 125 -3.10 3.09 2.71
N CYS A 126 -4.33 3.38 3.09
CA CYS A 126 -4.69 4.67 3.68
C CYS A 126 -3.92 4.94 4.98
N SER A 127 -3.77 3.91 5.84
CA SER A 127 -3.04 4.07 7.11
C SER A 127 -1.57 4.42 6.93
N LYS A 128 -0.92 3.98 5.85
CA LYS A 128 0.46 4.34 5.50
C LYS A 128 0.61 5.81 5.09
N ASN A 129 -0.46 6.42 4.57
CA ASN A 129 -0.47 7.76 4.00
C ASN A 129 -1.01 8.84 4.95
N PHE A 130 -1.27 8.52 6.22
CA PHE A 130 -1.66 9.53 7.18
C PHE A 130 -0.47 10.42 7.55
N PHE A 131 -0.69 11.73 7.45
CA PHE A 131 0.26 12.74 7.88
C PHE A 131 -0.34 13.55 9.03
N TYR A 132 0.45 13.79 10.07
CA TYR A 132 0.15 14.79 11.05
C TYR A 132 0.59 16.15 10.50
N ALA A 133 -0.37 17.02 10.20
CA ALA A 133 -0.10 18.36 9.68
C ALA A 133 -0.27 19.42 10.79
N PHE A 134 0.69 20.33 10.90
CA PHE A 134 0.63 21.44 11.87
C PHE A 134 1.39 22.66 11.35
N LYS A 135 1.06 23.83 11.91
CA LYS A 135 1.75 25.08 11.62
C LYS A 135 2.61 25.50 12.81
N TYR A 136 3.85 25.83 12.55
CA TYR A 136 4.77 26.39 13.53
C TYR A 136 5.58 27.53 12.93
N ARG A 137 5.59 28.72 13.56
CA ARG A 137 6.27 29.92 13.07
C ARG A 137 5.96 30.29 11.61
N ASN A 138 4.69 30.23 11.21
CA ASN A 138 4.18 30.45 9.85
C ASN A 138 4.63 29.44 8.77
N GLN A 139 5.26 28.34 9.15
CA GLN A 139 5.58 27.24 8.25
C GLN A 139 4.65 26.06 8.49
N GLU A 140 4.24 25.41 7.40
CA GLU A 140 3.47 24.16 7.46
C GLU A 140 4.42 22.96 7.51
N TYR A 141 4.17 22.05 8.47
CA TYR A 141 4.89 20.82 8.63
C TYR A 141 3.93 19.65 8.43
N LYS A 142 4.40 18.61 7.72
CA LYS A 142 3.68 17.35 7.54
C LYS A 142 4.62 16.22 7.96
N ILE A 143 4.19 15.47 8.97
CA ILE A 143 4.95 14.33 9.50
C ILE A 143 4.13 13.08 9.21
N PRO A 144 4.69 12.05 8.52
CA PRO A 144 4.01 10.78 8.37
C PRO A 144 3.68 10.19 9.73
N CYS A 145 2.41 9.82 9.97
CA CYS A 145 2.00 9.27 11.27
C CYS A 145 2.76 7.99 11.65
N LYS A 146 3.20 7.20 10.66
CA LYS A 146 4.03 6.02 10.85
C LYS A 146 5.41 6.31 11.47
N ASP A 147 5.91 7.54 11.30
CA ASP A 147 7.20 7.96 11.79
C ASP A 147 7.11 8.59 13.19
N ILE A 148 5.90 8.76 13.72
CA ILE A 148 5.67 9.33 15.05
C ILE A 148 5.64 8.19 16.07
N LEU A 149 6.56 8.24 17.04
CA LEU A 149 6.61 7.28 18.13
C LEU A 149 5.58 7.62 19.21
N TYR A 150 5.56 8.87 19.67
CA TYR A 150 4.59 9.34 20.65
C TYR A 150 4.45 10.86 20.65
N TYR A 151 3.40 11.32 21.30
CA TYR A 151 3.13 12.72 21.59
C TYR A 151 3.21 12.95 23.10
N GLU A 152 4.00 13.91 23.52
CA GLU A 152 4.04 14.36 24.90
C GLU A 152 3.48 15.79 25.02
N SER A 153 2.55 16.00 25.95
CA SER A 153 1.99 17.32 26.21
C SER A 153 2.39 17.80 27.60
N ARG A 154 3.11 18.91 27.67
CA ARG A 154 3.45 19.60 28.94
C ARG A 154 2.95 21.05 28.88
N GLY A 155 1.84 21.33 29.58
CA GLY A 155 1.21 22.63 29.59
C GLY A 155 0.76 23.08 28.20
N ARG A 156 1.37 24.13 27.66
CA ARG A 156 1.06 24.67 26.31
C ARG A 156 1.96 24.15 25.20
N GLN A 157 2.80 23.17 25.49
CA GLN A 157 3.74 22.61 24.54
C GLN A 157 3.36 21.18 24.17
N ILE A 158 3.53 20.83 22.90
CA ILE A 158 3.43 19.48 22.40
C ILE A 158 4.78 19.10 21.81
N THR A 159 5.34 18.01 22.30
CA THR A 159 6.55 17.40 21.77
C THR A 159 6.14 16.20 20.91
N ILE A 160 6.69 16.11 19.70
CA ILE A 160 6.47 14.97 18.80
C ILE A 160 7.80 14.27 18.63
N GLU A 161 7.86 13.00 19.04
CA GLU A 161 9.06 12.19 18.84
C GLU A 161 8.86 11.29 17.63
N GLN A 162 9.89 11.26 16.75
CA GLN A 162 9.85 10.53 15.48
C GLN A 162 10.88 9.41 15.47
N ASN A 163 10.49 8.29 14.87
CA ASN A 163 11.41 7.23 14.51
C ASN A 163 12.13 7.62 13.22
N ARG A 164 13.34 8.15 13.32
CA ARG A 164 14.20 8.36 12.16
C ARG A 164 14.99 7.08 11.92
N CYS A 165 14.52 6.28 10.97
CA CYS A 165 15.34 5.24 10.40
C CYS A 165 16.58 5.90 9.75
N ALA A 166 17.75 5.59 10.28
CA ALA A 166 19.01 6.16 9.89
C ALA A 166 19.37 5.70 8.46
N MET A 167 19.00 6.49 7.45
CA MET A 167 19.82 6.57 6.25
C MET A 167 20.79 7.73 6.44
N ALA A 168 22.02 7.35 6.77
CA ALA A 168 23.28 8.09 6.64
C ALA A 168 23.17 9.61 6.45
N CYS A 169 23.06 10.35 7.55
CA CYS A 169 23.64 11.68 7.68
C CYS A 169 24.27 11.78 9.06
N GLN A 170 25.59 11.90 9.10
CA GLN A 170 26.33 12.26 10.30
C GLN A 170 25.72 13.52 10.92
N GLY A 171 25.19 13.42 12.14
CA GLY A 171 24.73 14.56 12.91
C GLY A 171 23.25 14.65 13.26
N CYS A 172 22.44 13.60 13.12
CA CYS A 172 21.01 13.65 13.44
C CYS A 172 20.73 13.29 14.91
N GLY A 173 20.72 14.32 15.76
CA GLY A 173 20.00 14.26 17.03
C GLY A 173 18.49 14.27 16.80
N ALA A 174 17.71 13.72 17.73
CA ALA A 174 16.26 13.80 17.74
C ALA A 174 15.80 15.25 17.53
N VAL A 175 14.95 15.52 16.53
CA VAL A 175 14.41 16.88 16.35
C VAL A 175 13.22 17.02 17.26
N LEU A 176 13.45 17.74 18.35
CA LEU A 176 12.42 18.15 19.30
C LEU A 176 11.63 19.30 18.70
N PHE A 177 10.39 19.08 18.24
CA PHE A 177 9.50 20.14 17.86
C PHE A 177 8.68 20.57 19.08
N LEU A 178 9.04 21.72 19.66
CA LEU A 178 8.27 22.36 20.72
C LEU A 178 7.14 23.17 20.09
N LEU A 179 5.92 22.67 20.12
CA LEU A 179 4.72 23.39 19.68
C LEU A 179 4.05 24.06 20.88
N LYS A 180 3.85 25.37 20.80
CA LYS A 180 2.98 26.07 21.76
C LYS A 180 1.53 25.77 21.38
N LYS A 181 0.78 25.14 22.30
CA LYS A 181 -0.67 24.92 22.16
C LYS A 181 -1.40 26.26 22.07
N GLN A 182 -1.93 26.62 20.89
CA GLN A 182 -3.06 27.54 20.77
C GLN A 182 -4.32 26.67 20.64
N TRP A 183 -5.04 26.52 21.75
CA TRP A 183 -6.37 25.96 21.72
C TRP A 183 -7.34 27.04 21.22
N ASN A 184 -7.76 26.98 19.97
CA ASN A 184 -9.03 27.53 19.57
C ASN A 184 -10.06 26.44 19.77
N TYR A 185 -10.94 26.62 20.74
CA TYR A 185 -12.15 25.82 20.89
C TYR A 185 -12.93 25.90 19.58
N PHE A 186 -13.16 24.73 18.96
CA PHE A 186 -14.31 24.60 18.08
C PHE A 186 -15.50 24.17 18.92
N PRO A 187 -16.68 24.81 18.66
CA PRO A 187 -17.93 24.49 19.33
C PRO A 187 -18.45 23.08 18.94
#